data_09f0572a101c65d0bdcaae6d67a48577
#
_entry.id   09f0572a101c65d0bdcaae6d67a48577
#
_cell.length_a   1.000
_cell.length_b   1.000
_cell.length_c   1.000
_cell.angle_alpha   90.00
_cell.angle_beta   90.00
_cell.angle_gamma   90.00
#
_symmetry.space_group_name_H-M   'P 1'
#
loop_
_entity.id
_entity.type
_entity.pdbx_description
1 polymer ?
#
loop_
_entity_poly.entity_id
_entity_poly.type
_entity_poly.pdbx_seq_one_letter_code
_entity_poly.pdbx_strand_id
1 'polypeptide(L)'
;MVACRSSARTRDTSSGRGNHHMARIAGVDIPREKRLEISLTYIFGIGPSIAKQLCAAVDIDVNTRVRDLTDEEVNRIRAWVDANLKVEGDLRREVQQDIKRKMEIGCYQGLRHRRGLPVRGQRTHTNARTRKGPKRTVANKKKAVRK
;
A
#
# COMPACT_ATOMS: atom_id res chain seq x y z
N MET A 1 -40.86 -57.50 22.26
CA MET A 1 -40.56 -56.20 22.83
C MET A 1 -39.13 -55.88 22.49
N VAL A 2 -38.89 -55.02 21.46
CA VAL A 2 -37.59 -54.65 21.02
C VAL A 2 -37.46 -53.13 21.26
N ALA A 3 -36.56 -52.74 22.16
CA ALA A 3 -36.35 -51.37 22.56
C ALA A 3 -35.52 -50.66 21.53
N CYS A 4 -36.11 -49.65 20.91
CA CYS A 4 -35.45 -48.72 19.98
C CYS A 4 -34.60 -47.74 20.78
N ARG A 5 -33.25 -47.85 20.70
CA ARG A 5 -32.34 -46.84 21.25
C ARG A 5 -32.17 -45.74 20.25
N SER A 6 -32.74 -44.56 20.52
CA SER A 6 -32.51 -43.35 19.78
C SER A 6 -31.15 -42.76 20.17
N SER A 7 -30.20 -42.82 19.26
CA SER A 7 -28.92 -42.11 19.41
C SER A 7 -29.12 -40.62 19.10
N ALA A 8 -29.17 -39.81 20.13
CA ALA A 8 -29.12 -38.35 19.99
C ALA A 8 -27.75 -37.94 19.46
N ARG A 9 -27.70 -37.53 18.20
CA ARG A 9 -26.53 -36.80 17.64
C ARG A 9 -26.47 -35.42 18.28
N THR A 10 -25.60 -35.27 19.23
CA THR A 10 -25.17 -33.95 19.68
C THR A 10 -24.52 -33.23 18.49
N ARG A 11 -25.17 -32.20 17.99
CA ARG A 11 -24.56 -31.25 17.02
C ARG A 11 -23.61 -30.40 17.81
N ASP A 12 -22.33 -30.67 17.68
CA ASP A 12 -21.28 -29.74 18.09
C ASP A 12 -21.35 -28.48 17.24
N THR A 13 -22.07 -27.49 17.71
CA THR A 13 -22.05 -26.12 17.19
C THR A 13 -20.92 -25.35 17.83
N SER A 14 -19.71 -25.83 17.69
CA SER A 14 -18.53 -25.01 17.86
C SER A 14 -18.18 -24.31 16.52
N SER A 15 -19.07 -23.43 16.05
CA SER A 15 -18.66 -22.42 15.11
C SER A 15 -17.76 -21.45 15.86
N GLY A 16 -16.49 -21.81 16.00
CA GLY A 16 -15.45 -20.87 16.36
C GLY A 16 -15.54 -19.72 15.38
N ARG A 17 -16.15 -18.61 15.81
CA ARG A 17 -15.96 -17.32 15.17
C ARG A 17 -14.49 -17.02 15.30
N GLY A 18 -13.70 -17.46 14.30
CA GLY A 18 -12.30 -17.13 14.20
C GLY A 18 -12.20 -15.62 14.32
N ASN A 19 -11.54 -15.17 15.36
CA ASN A 19 -11.18 -13.78 15.51
C ASN A 19 -10.45 -13.37 14.24
N HIS A 20 -11.15 -12.59 13.41
CA HIS A 20 -10.60 -12.03 12.21
C HIS A 20 -9.61 -10.92 12.59
N HIS A 21 -8.51 -11.26 13.25
CA HIS A 21 -7.42 -10.34 13.47
C HIS A 21 -6.85 -9.97 12.11
N MET A 22 -7.21 -8.79 11.63
CA MET A 22 -6.55 -8.17 10.49
C MET A 22 -5.11 -7.89 10.90
N ALA A 23 -4.14 -8.54 10.25
CA ALA A 23 -2.75 -8.25 10.52
C ALA A 23 -2.47 -6.81 10.08
N ARG A 24 -2.28 -5.93 11.07
CA ARG A 24 -1.99 -4.52 10.85
C ARG A 24 -0.52 -4.26 11.14
N ILE A 25 0.21 -3.75 10.12
CA ILE A 25 1.64 -3.44 10.22
C ILE A 25 1.83 -1.99 9.79
N ALA A 26 2.58 -1.20 10.56
CA ALA A 26 2.81 0.22 10.30
C ALA A 26 1.51 1.03 10.04
N GLY A 27 0.40 0.64 10.69
CA GLY A 27 -0.90 1.29 10.52
C GLY A 27 -1.68 0.88 9.27
N VAL A 28 -1.16 -0.04 8.44
CA VAL A 28 -1.80 -0.54 7.21
C VAL A 28 -2.32 -1.95 7.41
N ASP A 29 -3.55 -2.20 6.95
CA ASP A 29 -4.14 -3.52 6.93
C ASP A 29 -3.64 -4.28 5.71
N ILE A 30 -2.95 -5.39 5.93
CA ILE A 30 -2.38 -6.22 4.86
C ILE A 30 -3.36 -7.34 4.44
N PRO A 31 -3.45 -7.64 3.13
CA PRO A 31 -4.34 -8.68 2.63
C PRO A 31 -3.92 -10.08 3.08
N ARG A 32 -4.85 -10.83 3.70
CA ARG A 32 -4.60 -12.14 4.31
C ARG A 32 -4.38 -13.27 3.32
N GLU A 33 -5.09 -13.21 2.20
CA GLU A 33 -5.09 -14.30 1.21
C GLU A 33 -3.82 -14.35 0.36
N LYS A 34 -3.00 -13.30 0.42
CA LYS A 34 -1.78 -13.20 -0.36
C LYS A 34 -0.57 -13.76 0.41
N ARG A 35 0.48 -14.12 -0.35
CA ARG A 35 1.78 -14.46 0.22
C ARG A 35 2.36 -13.25 0.95
N LEU A 36 3.12 -13.50 2.00
CA LEU A 36 3.70 -12.47 2.86
C LEU A 36 4.50 -11.44 2.06
N GLU A 37 5.36 -11.88 1.14
CA GLU A 37 6.14 -11.01 0.26
C GLU A 37 5.26 -9.97 -0.47
N ILE A 38 4.16 -10.44 -1.06
CA ILE A 38 3.26 -9.57 -1.83
C ILE A 38 2.44 -8.68 -0.90
N SER A 39 2.01 -9.20 0.24
CA SER A 39 1.22 -8.44 1.21
C SER A 39 2.01 -7.28 1.82
N LEU A 40 3.30 -7.46 2.08
CA LEU A 40 4.17 -6.40 2.58
C LEU A 40 4.34 -5.25 1.59
N THR A 41 4.27 -5.49 0.28
CA THR A 41 4.38 -4.42 -0.71
C THR A 41 3.17 -3.46 -0.73
N TYR A 42 2.11 -3.74 0.01
CA TYR A 42 1.01 -2.78 0.19
C TYR A 42 1.37 -1.62 1.13
N ILE A 43 2.44 -1.78 1.92
CA ILE A 43 2.95 -0.74 2.79
C ILE A 43 3.84 0.19 1.97
N PHE A 44 3.53 1.49 1.99
CA PHE A 44 4.33 2.49 1.28
C PHE A 44 5.75 2.56 1.86
N GLY A 45 6.73 2.29 1.02
CA GLY A 45 8.15 2.22 1.39
C GLY A 45 8.72 0.79 1.36
N ILE A 46 7.87 -0.24 1.29
CA ILE A 46 8.32 -1.63 1.19
C ILE A 46 8.09 -2.13 -0.24
N GLY A 47 9.17 -2.36 -0.96
CA GLY A 47 9.17 -2.99 -2.28
C GLY A 47 9.46 -4.49 -2.20
N PRO A 48 9.41 -5.21 -3.34
CA PRO A 48 9.65 -6.66 -3.34
C PRO A 48 11.05 -7.05 -2.84
N SER A 49 12.07 -6.23 -3.08
CA SER A 49 13.42 -6.47 -2.59
C SER A 49 13.50 -6.38 -1.07
N ILE A 50 12.90 -5.33 -0.49
CA ILE A 50 12.86 -5.12 0.97
C ILE A 50 11.99 -6.19 1.63
N ALA A 51 10.87 -6.58 1.02
CA ALA A 51 10.02 -7.65 1.53
C ALA A 51 10.77 -8.98 1.64
N LYS A 52 11.59 -9.35 0.64
CA LYS A 52 12.44 -10.54 0.69
C LYS A 52 13.51 -10.45 1.78
N GLN A 53 14.19 -9.30 1.91
CA GLN A 53 15.17 -9.07 2.98
C GLN A 53 14.53 -9.19 4.36
N LEU A 54 13.33 -8.65 4.54
CA LEU A 54 12.57 -8.76 5.78
C LEU A 54 12.26 -10.23 6.09
N CYS A 55 11.70 -10.97 5.14
CA CYS A 55 11.38 -12.38 5.34
C CYS A 55 12.63 -13.20 5.73
N ALA A 56 13.77 -12.94 5.08
CA ALA A 56 15.04 -13.58 5.41
C ALA A 56 15.57 -13.19 6.81
N ALA A 57 15.41 -11.92 7.21
CA ALA A 57 15.87 -11.43 8.51
C ALA A 57 15.03 -11.92 9.69
N VAL A 58 13.75 -12.21 9.46
CA VAL A 58 12.82 -12.69 10.49
C VAL A 58 12.70 -14.23 10.48
N ASP A 59 13.36 -14.89 9.52
CA ASP A 59 13.37 -16.34 9.33
C ASP A 59 11.94 -16.89 9.07
N ILE A 60 11.24 -16.29 8.12
CA ILE A 60 9.90 -16.69 7.68
C ILE A 60 9.95 -17.03 6.18
N ASP A 61 9.29 -18.12 5.79
CA ASP A 61 9.19 -18.48 4.37
C ASP A 61 8.40 -17.43 3.59
N VAL A 62 8.97 -16.97 2.49
CA VAL A 62 8.40 -15.96 1.57
C VAL A 62 7.02 -16.36 1.03
N ASN A 63 6.78 -17.67 0.89
CA ASN A 63 5.55 -18.23 0.35
C ASN A 63 4.42 -18.37 1.38
N THR A 64 4.71 -18.23 2.68
CA THR A 64 3.70 -18.28 3.74
C THR A 64 2.62 -17.25 3.51
N ARG A 65 1.35 -17.63 3.66
CA ARG A 65 0.24 -16.68 3.56
C ARG A 65 0.07 -15.91 4.87
N VAL A 66 -0.36 -14.67 4.76
CA VAL A 66 -0.54 -13.81 5.94
C VAL A 66 -1.51 -14.39 6.97
N ARG A 67 -2.51 -15.16 6.54
CA ARG A 67 -3.47 -15.85 7.43
C ARG A 67 -2.85 -16.95 8.29
N ASP A 68 -1.73 -17.53 7.82
CA ASP A 68 -1.08 -18.67 8.46
C ASP A 68 0.05 -18.22 9.41
N LEU A 69 0.27 -16.90 9.54
CA LEU A 69 1.25 -16.30 10.43
C LEU A 69 0.79 -16.34 11.89
N THR A 70 1.71 -16.62 12.77
CA THR A 70 1.50 -16.51 14.22
C THR A 70 1.62 -15.05 14.69
N ASP A 71 0.99 -14.72 15.81
CA ASP A 71 1.08 -13.37 16.38
C ASP A 71 2.52 -12.99 16.77
N GLU A 72 3.34 -13.97 17.14
CA GLU A 72 4.76 -13.77 17.43
C GLU A 72 5.55 -13.37 16.19
N GLU A 73 5.30 -14.02 15.05
CA GLU A 73 5.90 -13.67 13.77
C GLU A 73 5.50 -12.27 13.31
N VAL A 74 4.23 -11.93 13.45
CA VAL A 74 3.72 -10.58 13.14
C VAL A 74 4.42 -9.53 14.02
N ASN A 75 4.63 -9.80 15.31
CA ASN A 75 5.34 -8.90 16.20
C ASN A 75 6.82 -8.76 15.83
N ARG A 76 7.49 -9.85 15.42
CA ARG A 76 8.87 -9.80 14.91
C ARG A 76 8.97 -8.96 13.64
N ILE A 77 8.02 -9.09 12.73
CA ILE A 77 7.93 -8.28 11.52
C ILE A 77 7.79 -6.79 11.88
N ARG A 78 6.88 -6.44 12.80
CA ARG A 78 6.68 -5.07 13.26
C ARG A 78 7.96 -4.48 13.84
N ALA A 79 8.58 -5.18 14.78
CA ALA A 79 9.81 -4.74 15.41
C ALA A 79 10.95 -4.52 14.39
N TRP A 80 11.07 -5.40 13.39
CA TRP A 80 12.07 -5.23 12.35
C TRP A 80 11.79 -4.02 11.45
N VAL A 81 10.53 -3.81 11.05
CA VAL A 81 10.11 -2.65 10.25
C VAL A 81 10.39 -1.35 11.00
N ASP A 82 9.99 -1.26 12.27
CA ASP A 82 10.16 -0.06 13.09
C ASP A 82 11.65 0.27 13.34
N ALA A 83 12.50 -0.76 13.44
CA ALA A 83 13.94 -0.58 13.67
C ALA A 83 14.73 -0.18 12.41
N ASN A 84 14.34 -0.70 11.23
CA ASN A 84 15.17 -0.62 10.03
C ASN A 84 14.59 0.27 8.93
N LEU A 85 13.30 0.56 8.94
CA LEU A 85 12.64 1.22 7.81
C LEU A 85 11.85 2.45 8.24
N LYS A 86 11.90 3.47 7.42
CA LYS A 86 10.94 4.56 7.45
C LYS A 86 9.83 4.23 6.45
N VAL A 87 8.61 4.09 6.94
CA VAL A 87 7.47 3.68 6.10
C VAL A 87 6.29 4.63 6.27
N GLU A 88 5.33 4.52 5.37
CA GLU A 88 4.04 5.21 5.40
C GLU A 88 4.13 6.71 5.76
N GLY A 89 3.65 7.11 6.91
CA GLY A 89 3.53 8.51 7.32
C GLY A 89 4.85 9.25 7.35
N ASP A 90 5.88 8.63 7.90
CA ASP A 90 7.21 9.24 8.06
C ASP A 90 7.90 9.41 6.71
N LEU A 91 7.86 8.38 5.86
CA LEU A 91 8.42 8.46 4.53
C LEU A 91 7.67 9.47 3.64
N ARG A 92 6.33 9.50 3.72
CA ARG A 92 5.53 10.49 2.97
C ARG A 92 5.86 11.92 3.40
N ARG A 93 6.05 12.12 4.69
CA ARG A 93 6.42 13.43 5.27
C ARG A 93 7.80 13.86 4.82
N GLU A 94 8.78 12.96 4.84
CA GLU A 94 10.14 13.20 4.36
C GLU A 94 10.16 13.59 2.87
N VAL A 95 9.48 12.82 2.03
CA VAL A 95 9.38 13.11 0.58
C VAL A 95 8.72 14.48 0.34
N GLN A 96 7.66 14.82 1.09
CA GLN A 96 7.01 16.12 0.96
C GLN A 96 7.91 17.27 1.41
N GLN A 97 8.67 17.09 2.48
CA GLN A 97 9.65 18.08 2.95
C GLN A 97 10.75 18.31 1.92
N ASP A 98 11.26 17.25 1.29
CA ASP A 98 12.26 17.36 0.23
C ASP A 98 11.74 18.12 -1.00
N ILE A 99 10.50 17.85 -1.40
CA ILE A 99 9.84 18.59 -2.49
C ILE A 99 9.68 20.07 -2.10
N LYS A 100 9.22 20.34 -0.88
CA LYS A 100 9.03 21.69 -0.36
C LYS A 100 10.34 22.46 -0.34
N ARG A 101 11.41 21.86 0.17
CA ARG A 101 12.75 22.44 0.18
C ARG A 101 13.21 22.83 -1.23
N LYS A 102 13.01 21.96 -2.25
CA LYS A 102 13.34 22.28 -3.64
C LYS A 102 12.53 23.44 -4.20
N MET A 103 11.26 23.57 -3.80
CA MET A 103 10.41 24.69 -4.20
C MET A 103 10.85 26.01 -3.55
N GLU A 104 11.29 25.98 -2.30
CA GLU A 104 11.79 27.14 -1.54
C GLU A 104 13.10 27.65 -2.11
N ILE A 105 14.04 26.75 -2.43
CA ILE A 105 15.31 27.10 -3.08
C ILE A 105 15.08 27.71 -4.48
N GLY A 106 13.93 27.48 -5.10
CA GLY A 106 13.60 27.99 -6.44
C GLY A 106 14.34 27.31 -7.58
N CYS A 107 14.92 26.13 -7.37
CA CYS A 107 15.60 25.38 -8.41
C CYS A 107 14.64 24.96 -9.54
N TYR A 108 15.17 24.60 -10.72
CA TYR A 108 14.36 24.18 -11.87
C TYR A 108 13.37 23.08 -11.51
N GLN A 109 13.80 22.07 -10.77
CA GLN A 109 12.93 21.00 -10.32
C GLN A 109 11.80 21.49 -9.40
N GLY A 110 12.08 22.42 -8.50
CA GLY A 110 11.09 23.05 -7.62
C GLY A 110 10.05 23.84 -8.39
N LEU A 111 10.46 24.62 -9.39
CA LEU A 111 9.55 25.35 -10.29
C LEU A 111 8.64 24.38 -11.07
N ARG A 112 9.18 23.23 -11.51
CA ARG A 112 8.39 22.21 -12.19
C ARG A 112 7.38 21.55 -11.25
N HIS A 113 7.75 21.27 -10.00
CA HIS A 113 6.82 20.79 -8.97
C HIS A 113 5.69 21.77 -8.71
N ARG A 114 6.01 23.07 -8.55
CA ARG A 114 5.03 24.14 -8.32
C ARG A 114 4.02 24.25 -9.47
N ARG A 115 4.47 24.07 -10.72
CA ARG A 115 3.62 24.11 -11.92
C ARG A 115 2.90 22.80 -12.23
N GLY A 116 3.08 21.74 -11.46
CA GLY A 116 2.50 20.43 -11.73
C GLY A 116 3.00 19.78 -13.03
N LEU A 117 4.23 20.06 -13.44
CA LEU A 117 4.82 19.56 -14.67
C LEU A 117 5.84 18.45 -14.39
N PRO A 118 6.18 17.60 -15.39
CA PRO A 118 7.24 16.62 -15.26
C PRO A 118 8.56 17.27 -14.87
N VAL A 119 9.30 16.64 -13.96
CA VAL A 119 10.48 17.21 -13.32
C VAL A 119 11.79 16.70 -13.95
N ARG A 120 11.75 15.54 -14.63
CA ARG A 120 12.92 14.84 -15.15
C ARG A 120 13.16 15.07 -16.65
N GLY A 121 12.83 16.23 -17.18
CA GLY A 121 13.10 16.60 -18.58
C GLY A 121 12.18 15.95 -19.62
N GLN A 122 11.10 15.26 -19.22
CA GLN A 122 10.16 14.67 -20.18
C GLN A 122 9.52 15.74 -21.06
N ARG A 123 9.27 15.36 -22.32
CA ARG A 123 8.60 16.23 -23.29
C ARG A 123 7.20 16.61 -22.82
N THR A 124 6.87 17.90 -22.89
CA THR A 124 5.58 18.42 -22.41
C THR A 124 4.66 18.96 -23.50
N HIS A 125 5.14 19.09 -24.73
CA HIS A 125 4.35 19.64 -25.82
C HIS A 125 3.16 18.72 -26.19
N THR A 126 3.39 17.44 -26.34
CA THR A 126 2.37 16.45 -26.76
C THR A 126 1.76 15.66 -25.62
N ASN A 127 2.57 15.17 -24.69
CA ASN A 127 2.21 14.20 -23.68
C ASN A 127 2.29 14.80 -22.24
N ALA A 128 2.72 14.01 -21.27
CA ALA A 128 2.79 14.36 -19.86
C ALA A 128 1.39 14.50 -19.18
N ARG A 129 0.42 13.72 -19.65
CA ARG A 129 -0.95 13.78 -19.13
C ARG A 129 -1.08 13.36 -17.67
N THR A 130 -0.28 12.42 -17.21
CA THR A 130 -0.25 11.99 -15.80
C THR A 130 -0.06 13.15 -14.83
N ARG A 131 0.83 14.09 -15.18
CA ARG A 131 1.10 15.29 -14.35
C ARG A 131 0.16 16.45 -14.67
N LYS A 132 -0.18 16.68 -15.94
CA LYS A 132 -1.05 17.78 -16.38
C LYS A 132 -2.54 17.50 -16.17
N GLY A 133 -2.93 16.25 -15.99
CA GLY A 133 -4.34 15.82 -15.96
C GLY A 133 -4.98 15.72 -17.35
N PRO A 134 -6.29 15.40 -17.42
CA PRO A 134 -7.02 15.25 -18.67
C PRO A 134 -6.98 16.53 -19.52
N LYS A 135 -7.19 16.39 -20.83
CA LYS A 135 -7.28 17.55 -21.72
C LYS A 135 -8.54 18.36 -21.35
N ARG A 136 -8.35 19.63 -21.03
CA ARG A 136 -9.47 20.56 -20.85
C ARG A 136 -9.75 21.23 -22.19
N THR A 137 -10.92 21.05 -22.75
CA THR A 137 -11.43 21.84 -23.87
C THR A 137 -11.87 23.19 -23.33
N VAL A 138 -11.44 24.27 -23.95
CA VAL A 138 -11.93 25.62 -23.64
C VAL A 138 -13.35 25.74 -24.22
N ALA A 139 -14.36 25.60 -23.35
CA ALA A 139 -15.75 25.82 -23.72
C ALA A 139 -15.97 27.32 -23.83
N ASN A 140 -15.88 28.02 -24.80
CA ASN A 140 -16.20 29.42 -25.10
C ASN A 140 -15.20 30.01 -26.09
N LYS A 141 -14.90 29.26 -27.18
CA LYS A 141 -14.47 29.97 -28.37
C LYS A 141 -15.67 30.78 -28.84
N LYS A 142 -15.62 32.10 -28.71
CA LYS A 142 -16.64 33.02 -29.28
C LYS A 142 -16.93 32.51 -30.69
N LYS A 143 -18.18 32.10 -30.95
CA LYS A 143 -18.62 31.78 -32.31
C LYS A 143 -18.32 33.00 -33.16
N ALA A 144 -17.51 32.80 -34.22
CA ALA A 144 -17.27 33.87 -35.17
C ALA A 144 -18.62 34.38 -35.65
N VAL A 145 -18.88 35.67 -35.45
CA VAL A 145 -20.10 36.32 -35.97
C VAL A 145 -20.05 36.16 -37.48
N ARG A 146 -20.93 35.34 -38.03
CA ARG A 146 -21.13 35.24 -39.48
C ARG A 146 -21.69 36.60 -39.91
N LYS A 147 -20.89 37.34 -40.67
CA LYS A 147 -21.40 38.47 -41.46
C LYS A 147 -22.32 37.99 -42.53
#